data_5bd271f1f4ed896c4e22894af551313f
#
_entry.id   5bd271f1f4ed896c4e22894af551313f
#
_cell.length_a   1.000
_cell.length_b   1.000
_cell.length_c   1.000
_cell.angle_alpha   90.00
_cell.angle_beta   90.00
_cell.angle_gamma   90.00
#
_symmetry.space_group_name_H-M   'P 1'
#
loop_
_entity.id
_entity.type
_entity.pdbx_description
1 polymer ?
#
loop_
_entity_poly.entity_id
_entity_poly.type
_entity_poly.pdbx_seq_one_letter_code
_entity_poly.pdbx_strand_id
1 'polypeptide(L)'
;MARSTLSRTAKALLAPALALGATVGLASAPAHAAIWSTCDQWGNTNLNGYTLYNNIWGSGAGAQCVWANSGTNWGAWADHPGTGGIKSYPNAKKVINKSITSLGSLTSSYNVTVPSSGAYNTSYDIWDTDYDYEIMLWVNYNGAVGPLGSSQGTVSLGGHTWNVYKGNNGANEVFSFLRTSDSNSGTVNILPILKWIKDTKGWMGNETIGDVQFGYEITSSPGGLDFRTNNLTVSGG
;
A
#
# COMPACT_ATOMS: atom_id res chain seq x y z
N MET A 1 65.76 71.56 2.64
CA MET A 1 64.92 72.04 1.51
C MET A 1 64.25 70.81 0.87
N ALA A 2 63.05 70.56 1.17
CA ALA A 2 62.30 69.44 0.57
C ALA A 2 60.92 69.96 0.25
N ARG A 3 60.51 69.85 -1.02
CA ARG A 3 59.23 70.28 -1.52
C ARG A 3 58.24 69.03 -1.44
N SER A 4 57.14 69.24 -0.80
CA SER A 4 56.03 68.32 -0.75
C SER A 4 55.22 68.39 -2.05
N THR A 5 54.86 67.19 -2.61
CA THR A 5 53.89 67.06 -3.70
C THR A 5 52.70 66.34 -3.18
N LEU A 6 51.54 66.99 -3.16
CA LEU A 6 50.22 66.40 -2.85
C LEU A 6 49.77 65.60 -4.04
N SER A 7 49.48 64.32 -3.79
CA SER A 7 48.76 63.43 -4.72
C SER A 7 47.26 63.44 -4.37
N ARG A 8 46.44 63.79 -5.34
CA ARG A 8 44.99 63.75 -5.24
C ARG A 8 44.50 62.31 -5.59
N THR A 9 43.98 61.58 -4.62
CA THR A 9 43.28 60.30 -4.84
C THR A 9 41.87 60.57 -5.24
N ALA A 10 41.50 60.15 -6.46
CA ALA A 10 40.12 60.11 -6.94
C ALA A 10 39.42 58.91 -6.31
N LYS A 11 38.34 59.18 -5.61
CA LYS A 11 37.42 58.15 -5.11
C LYS A 11 36.47 57.71 -6.23
N ALA A 12 36.63 56.51 -6.71
CA ALA A 12 35.63 55.84 -7.58
C ALA A 12 34.46 55.37 -6.72
N LEU A 13 33.28 55.86 -6.99
CA LEU A 13 32.01 55.36 -6.43
C LEU A 13 31.59 54.13 -7.22
N LEU A 14 31.69 52.93 -6.59
CA LEU A 14 31.03 51.74 -7.08
C LEU A 14 29.55 51.77 -6.64
N ALA A 15 28.66 51.83 -7.60
CA ALA A 15 27.23 51.60 -7.37
C ALA A 15 26.96 50.08 -7.28
N PRO A 16 26.20 49.62 -6.28
CA PRO A 16 25.83 48.19 -6.25
C PRO A 16 24.73 47.92 -7.29
N ALA A 17 25.01 47.01 -8.22
CA ALA A 17 23.97 46.44 -9.09
C ALA A 17 23.04 45.55 -8.26
N LEU A 18 21.79 45.97 -8.06
CA LEU A 18 20.73 45.09 -7.54
C LEU A 18 20.39 44.06 -8.61
N ALA A 19 20.81 42.83 -8.41
CA ALA A 19 20.28 41.69 -9.16
C ALA A 19 18.89 41.37 -8.63
N LEU A 20 17.82 41.74 -9.36
CA LEU A 20 16.50 41.21 -9.11
C LEU A 20 16.47 39.73 -9.52
N GLY A 21 16.65 38.86 -8.54
CA GLY A 21 16.37 37.43 -8.70
C GLY A 21 14.85 37.21 -8.82
N ALA A 22 14.36 36.97 -10.04
CA ALA A 22 12.99 36.50 -10.23
C ALA A 22 12.91 35.07 -9.67
N THR A 23 12.36 34.94 -8.46
CA THR A 23 11.92 33.64 -7.95
C THR A 23 10.68 33.25 -8.74
N VAL A 24 10.87 32.33 -9.71
CA VAL A 24 9.76 31.61 -10.32
C VAL A 24 9.17 30.72 -9.21
N GLY A 25 8.15 31.21 -8.54
CA GLY A 25 7.35 30.41 -7.63
C GLY A 25 6.69 29.29 -8.45
N LEU A 26 7.15 28.06 -8.27
CA LEU A 26 6.41 26.89 -8.71
C LEU A 26 5.10 26.92 -7.92
N ALA A 27 4.03 27.39 -8.54
CA ALA A 27 2.69 27.23 -8.02
C ALA A 27 2.44 25.73 -7.94
N SER A 28 2.54 25.13 -6.74
CA SER A 28 2.04 23.79 -6.49
C SER A 28 0.55 23.85 -6.80
N ALA A 29 0.10 22.99 -7.73
CA ALA A 29 -1.33 22.81 -7.95
C ALA A 29 -1.99 22.57 -6.59
N PRO A 30 -3.18 23.15 -6.34
CA PRO A 30 -3.86 22.93 -5.07
C PRO A 30 -4.07 21.44 -4.88
N ALA A 31 -3.42 20.86 -3.87
CA ALA A 31 -3.70 19.50 -3.44
C ALA A 31 -5.18 19.54 -3.01
N HIS A 32 -6.05 18.85 -3.76
CA HIS A 32 -7.42 18.65 -3.32
C HIS A 32 -7.35 18.01 -1.94
N ALA A 33 -7.92 18.66 -0.94
CA ALA A 33 -8.02 18.09 0.39
C ALA A 33 -8.77 16.76 0.28
N ALA A 34 -8.25 15.72 0.92
CA ALA A 34 -8.93 14.43 0.99
C ALA A 34 -10.36 14.64 1.51
N ILE A 35 -11.35 13.93 0.94
CA ILE A 35 -12.74 14.01 1.38
C ILE A 35 -12.96 13.38 2.77
N TRP A 36 -12.03 12.54 3.18
CA TRP A 36 -12.01 11.90 4.49
C TRP A 36 -10.59 11.56 4.91
N SER A 37 -10.32 11.67 6.21
CA SER A 37 -9.08 11.20 6.81
C SER A 37 -9.28 10.89 8.29
N THR A 38 -8.47 9.97 8.83
CA THR A 38 -8.40 9.67 10.27
C THR A 38 -7.03 9.14 10.65
N CYS A 39 -6.64 9.39 11.91
CA CYS A 39 -5.49 8.76 12.55
C CYS A 39 -5.94 7.80 13.68
N ASP A 40 -7.24 7.62 13.88
CA ASP A 40 -7.76 6.70 14.88
C ASP A 40 -7.39 5.26 14.51
N GLN A 41 -6.94 4.48 15.47
CA GLN A 41 -6.47 3.11 15.30
C GLN A 41 -7.44 2.24 14.47
N TRP A 42 -8.73 2.32 14.76
CA TRP A 42 -9.81 1.56 14.13
C TRP A 42 -10.71 2.44 13.24
N GLY A 43 -10.23 3.65 12.92
CA GLY A 43 -10.95 4.58 12.07
C GLY A 43 -11.29 3.97 10.71
N ASN A 44 -12.53 4.16 10.26
CA ASN A 44 -13.01 3.64 8.99
C ASN A 44 -14.11 4.50 8.38
N THR A 45 -14.35 4.31 7.09
CA THR A 45 -15.43 4.98 6.35
C THR A 45 -15.88 4.16 5.15
N ASN A 46 -17.14 4.36 4.72
CA ASN A 46 -17.67 3.75 3.51
C ASN A 46 -17.70 4.77 2.38
N LEU A 47 -17.00 4.47 1.29
CA LEU A 47 -16.91 5.31 0.11
C LEU A 47 -17.08 4.48 -1.17
N ASN A 48 -18.10 4.78 -1.97
CA ASN A 48 -18.33 4.17 -3.28
C ASN A 48 -18.37 2.63 -3.26
N GLY A 49 -18.94 2.04 -2.20
CA GLY A 49 -19.08 0.59 -2.03
C GLY A 49 -17.78 -0.12 -1.59
N TYR A 50 -16.81 0.63 -1.08
CA TYR A 50 -15.66 0.13 -0.33
C TYR A 50 -15.70 0.65 1.09
N THR A 51 -15.23 -0.16 2.04
CA THR A 51 -14.94 0.29 3.40
C THR A 51 -13.44 0.45 3.55
N LEU A 52 -12.99 1.65 3.86
CA LEU A 52 -11.59 1.98 4.13
C LEU A 52 -11.32 1.86 5.62
N TYR A 53 -10.19 1.27 5.99
CA TYR A 53 -9.76 1.07 7.37
C TYR A 53 -8.34 1.59 7.60
N ASN A 54 -8.10 2.23 8.76
CA ASN A 54 -6.75 2.53 9.23
C ASN A 54 -6.05 1.29 9.81
N ASN A 55 -6.78 0.45 10.53
CA ASN A 55 -6.43 -0.91 10.95
C ASN A 55 -5.01 -1.05 11.54
N ILE A 56 -4.74 -0.39 12.65
CA ILE A 56 -3.49 -0.47 13.41
C ILE A 56 -3.68 -1.51 14.53
N TRP A 57 -3.16 -2.72 14.37
CA TRP A 57 -3.40 -3.81 15.31
C TRP A 57 -2.13 -4.38 15.96
N GLY A 58 -0.96 -4.13 15.38
CA GLY A 58 0.29 -4.73 15.80
C GLY A 58 0.87 -4.10 17.07
N SER A 59 1.49 -4.93 17.89
CA SER A 59 2.17 -4.47 19.10
C SER A 59 3.32 -3.51 18.78
N GLY A 60 3.42 -2.41 19.52
CA GLY A 60 4.46 -1.39 19.34
C GLY A 60 4.32 -0.61 18.03
N ALA A 61 3.12 -0.53 17.46
CA ALA A 61 2.85 0.35 16.32
C ALA A 61 3.10 1.81 16.70
N GLY A 62 3.62 2.58 15.73
CA GLY A 62 3.76 4.03 15.78
C GLY A 62 2.54 4.75 15.23
N ALA A 63 2.71 6.02 14.87
CA ALA A 63 1.64 6.84 14.30
C ALA A 63 1.29 6.38 12.88
N GLN A 64 0.00 6.42 12.56
CA GLN A 64 -0.50 6.18 11.22
C GLN A 64 -1.80 6.95 10.99
N CYS A 65 -1.92 7.51 9.79
CA CYS A 65 -3.15 8.15 9.34
C CYS A 65 -3.50 7.62 7.95
N VAL A 66 -4.79 7.43 7.70
CA VAL A 66 -5.34 7.10 6.38
C VAL A 66 -6.13 8.29 5.85
N TRP A 67 -6.09 8.50 4.55
CA TRP A 67 -6.83 9.53 3.84
C TRP A 67 -7.47 8.97 2.57
N ALA A 68 -8.56 9.56 2.10
CA ALA A 68 -9.25 9.13 0.89
C ALA A 68 -9.80 10.30 0.07
N ASN A 69 -9.68 10.18 -1.26
CA ASN A 69 -10.42 10.95 -2.25
C ASN A 69 -11.64 10.18 -2.76
N SER A 70 -11.63 8.85 -2.65
CA SER A 70 -12.73 7.94 -2.95
C SER A 70 -12.41 6.56 -2.38
N GLY A 71 -13.34 5.61 -2.46
CA GLY A 71 -13.06 4.21 -2.08
C GLY A 71 -12.02 3.50 -2.95
N THR A 72 -11.68 4.07 -4.11
CA THR A 72 -10.70 3.53 -5.07
C THR A 72 -9.43 4.37 -5.20
N ASN A 73 -9.39 5.54 -4.55
CA ASN A 73 -8.22 6.44 -4.51
C ASN A 73 -8.00 6.92 -3.08
N TRP A 74 -6.99 6.38 -2.42
CA TRP A 74 -6.71 6.59 -1.01
C TRP A 74 -5.24 6.33 -0.68
N GLY A 75 -4.82 6.60 0.53
CA GLY A 75 -3.47 6.30 0.97
C GLY A 75 -3.33 6.32 2.48
N ALA A 76 -2.17 5.88 2.95
CA ALA A 76 -1.76 5.92 4.34
C ALA A 76 -0.38 6.54 4.47
N TRP A 77 -0.20 7.33 5.52
CA TRP A 77 1.11 7.71 6.03
C TRP A 77 1.33 6.94 7.34
N ALA A 78 2.49 6.33 7.49
CA ALA A 78 2.81 5.53 8.68
C ALA A 78 4.25 5.76 9.12
N ASP A 79 4.47 5.89 10.45
CA ASP A 79 5.77 5.95 11.10
C ASP A 79 5.87 4.84 12.15
N HIS A 80 6.11 3.62 11.70
CA HIS A 80 6.21 2.44 12.56
C HIS A 80 7.67 2.08 12.82
N PRO A 81 8.05 1.84 14.08
CA PRO A 81 9.42 1.46 14.42
C PRO A 81 9.75 0.05 13.91
N GLY A 82 11.02 -0.18 13.56
CA GLY A 82 11.53 -1.48 13.11
C GLY A 82 11.75 -2.49 14.25
N THR A 83 10.75 -2.74 15.06
CA THR A 83 10.82 -3.64 16.23
C THR A 83 10.36 -5.07 15.95
N GLY A 84 10.18 -5.42 14.68
CA GLY A 84 9.65 -6.72 14.25
C GLY A 84 8.13 -6.83 14.37
N GLY A 85 7.55 -7.81 13.68
CA GLY A 85 6.11 -8.04 13.60
C GLY A 85 5.34 -6.98 12.81
N ILE A 86 4.22 -7.38 12.25
CA ILE A 86 3.33 -6.51 11.48
C ILE A 86 2.68 -5.51 12.43
N LYS A 87 2.59 -4.23 12.00
CA LYS A 87 2.04 -3.13 12.81
C LYS A 87 0.62 -2.78 12.40
N SER A 88 0.32 -2.84 11.12
CA SER A 88 -0.97 -2.41 10.58
C SER A 88 -1.24 -3.02 9.22
N TYR A 89 -2.52 -2.95 8.82
CA TYR A 89 -2.95 -3.24 7.47
C TYR A 89 -4.03 -2.22 7.03
N PRO A 90 -3.64 -0.95 6.74
CA PRO A 90 -4.56 -0.01 6.13
C PRO A 90 -5.03 -0.55 4.77
N ASN A 91 -6.35 -0.63 4.57
CA ASN A 91 -6.91 -1.32 3.41
C ASN A 91 -8.26 -0.73 2.96
N ALA A 92 -8.62 -1.08 1.73
CA ALA A 92 -9.95 -0.90 1.17
C ALA A 92 -10.61 -2.27 0.99
N LYS A 93 -11.75 -2.48 1.66
CA LYS A 93 -12.53 -3.73 1.66
C LYS A 93 -13.72 -3.64 0.72
N LYS A 94 -13.89 -4.64 -0.16
CA LYS A 94 -15.06 -4.86 -0.98
C LYS A 94 -15.78 -6.13 -0.56
N VAL A 95 -17.04 -6.02 -0.14
CA VAL A 95 -17.88 -7.17 0.22
C VAL A 95 -18.28 -7.93 -1.05
N ILE A 96 -18.19 -9.25 -1.00
CA ILE A 96 -18.52 -10.20 -2.09
C ILE A 96 -19.73 -11.07 -1.73
N ASN A 97 -19.68 -11.78 -0.60
CA ASN A 97 -20.72 -12.65 -0.07
C ASN A 97 -21.26 -13.69 -1.09
N LYS A 98 -20.35 -14.38 -1.77
CA LYS A 98 -20.68 -15.43 -2.75
C LYS A 98 -19.80 -16.65 -2.59
N SER A 99 -20.39 -17.85 -2.71
CA SER A 99 -19.60 -19.07 -2.74
C SER A 99 -18.73 -19.14 -4.00
N ILE A 100 -17.58 -19.81 -3.89
CA ILE A 100 -16.60 -19.91 -4.98
C ILE A 100 -17.23 -20.46 -6.25
N THR A 101 -18.12 -21.45 -6.13
CA THR A 101 -18.79 -22.08 -7.28
C THR A 101 -19.87 -21.20 -7.90
N SER A 102 -20.45 -20.25 -7.15
CA SER A 102 -21.45 -19.30 -7.66
C SER A 102 -20.85 -18.05 -8.30
N LEU A 103 -19.53 -17.84 -8.15
CA LEU A 103 -18.83 -16.75 -8.80
C LEU A 103 -18.64 -17.02 -10.30
N GLY A 104 -19.20 -16.17 -11.15
CA GLY A 104 -18.94 -16.19 -12.59
C GLY A 104 -17.57 -15.58 -12.92
N SER A 105 -17.16 -14.56 -12.17
CA SER A 105 -15.85 -13.90 -12.23
C SER A 105 -15.50 -13.29 -10.89
N LEU A 106 -14.22 -13.07 -10.64
CA LEU A 106 -13.72 -12.21 -9.57
C LEU A 106 -12.34 -11.68 -10.00
N THR A 107 -12.29 -10.40 -10.33
CA THR A 107 -11.11 -9.75 -10.91
C THR A 107 -10.88 -8.42 -10.22
N SER A 108 -9.63 -8.06 -10.04
CA SER A 108 -9.25 -6.77 -9.47
C SER A 108 -8.12 -6.14 -10.28
N SER A 109 -8.20 -4.82 -10.47
CA SER A 109 -7.09 -4.02 -11.00
C SER A 109 -6.62 -3.03 -9.97
N TYR A 110 -5.32 -2.81 -9.90
CA TYR A 110 -4.68 -1.90 -8.95
C TYR A 110 -3.62 -1.04 -9.63
N ASN A 111 -3.39 0.14 -9.05
CA ASN A 111 -2.25 1.01 -9.35
C ASN A 111 -1.86 1.70 -8.04
N VAL A 112 -0.61 1.52 -7.61
CA VAL A 112 -0.09 2.03 -6.35
C VAL A 112 1.19 2.81 -6.53
N THR A 113 1.47 3.71 -5.58
CA THR A 113 2.78 4.31 -5.37
C THR A 113 3.21 3.94 -3.96
N VAL A 114 4.32 3.23 -3.84
CA VAL A 114 4.84 2.73 -2.58
C VAL A 114 6.27 3.18 -2.36
N PRO A 115 6.73 3.32 -1.10
CA PRO A 115 8.07 3.75 -0.80
C PRO A 115 9.12 2.72 -1.22
N SER A 116 10.36 3.16 -1.46
CA SER A 116 11.51 2.29 -1.74
C SER A 116 12.26 1.85 -0.47
N SER A 117 11.76 2.18 0.69
CA SER A 117 12.34 1.87 2.02
C SER A 117 11.26 1.35 2.97
N GLY A 118 11.66 0.92 4.16
CA GLY A 118 10.79 0.28 5.13
C GLY A 118 10.65 -1.23 4.89
N ALA A 119 9.75 -1.86 5.65
CA ALA A 119 9.42 -3.28 5.51
C ALA A 119 7.90 -3.43 5.44
N TYR A 120 7.40 -3.87 4.30
CA TYR A 120 5.96 -3.97 4.02
C TYR A 120 5.69 -4.92 2.85
N ASN A 121 4.45 -5.35 2.70
CA ASN A 121 3.91 -5.88 1.45
C ASN A 121 2.69 -5.07 1.01
N THR A 122 2.42 -5.08 -0.30
CA THR A 122 1.16 -4.64 -0.89
C THR A 122 0.41 -5.88 -1.33
N SER A 123 -0.74 -6.13 -0.74
CA SER A 123 -1.45 -7.38 -0.95
C SER A 123 -2.95 -7.21 -1.05
N TYR A 124 -3.56 -8.15 -1.76
CA TYR A 124 -4.93 -8.55 -1.47
C TYR A 124 -4.92 -9.43 -0.24
N ASP A 125 -5.98 -9.31 0.55
CA ASP A 125 -6.28 -10.15 1.68
C ASP A 125 -7.75 -10.55 1.56
N ILE A 126 -7.98 -11.82 1.24
CA ILE A 126 -9.30 -12.35 0.85
C ILE A 126 -9.75 -13.31 1.95
N TRP A 127 -10.91 -13.04 2.49
CA TRP A 127 -11.47 -13.80 3.59
C TRP A 127 -12.76 -14.51 3.19
N ASP A 128 -12.96 -15.71 3.72
CA ASP A 128 -14.27 -16.32 3.77
C ASP A 128 -15.14 -15.69 4.86
N THR A 129 -16.44 -15.99 4.88
CA THR A 129 -17.39 -15.39 5.84
C THR A 129 -17.16 -15.80 7.29
N ASP A 130 -16.54 -16.95 7.51
CA ASP A 130 -16.33 -17.52 8.84
C ASP A 130 -14.95 -17.20 9.40
N TYR A 131 -14.08 -16.57 8.58
CA TYR A 131 -12.69 -16.21 8.90
C TYR A 131 -11.80 -17.42 9.21
N ASP A 132 -12.11 -18.57 8.61
CA ASP A 132 -11.30 -19.79 8.73
C ASP A 132 -10.12 -19.78 7.75
N TYR A 133 -10.23 -19.03 6.63
CA TYR A 133 -9.27 -18.96 5.55
C TYR A 133 -8.89 -17.52 5.17
N GLU A 134 -7.59 -17.27 5.18
CA GLU A 134 -6.97 -16.03 4.72
C GLU A 134 -6.17 -16.30 3.44
N ILE A 135 -6.52 -15.68 2.34
CA ILE A 135 -5.82 -15.83 1.07
C ILE A 135 -5.16 -14.50 0.72
N MET A 136 -3.83 -14.45 0.84
CA MET A 136 -3.02 -13.27 0.55
C MET A 136 -2.42 -13.34 -0.85
N LEU A 137 -2.59 -12.28 -1.64
CA LEU A 137 -1.92 -12.15 -2.95
C LEU A 137 -0.98 -10.94 -2.90
N TRP A 138 0.29 -11.18 -2.67
CA TRP A 138 1.32 -10.13 -2.58
C TRP A 138 1.74 -9.70 -3.98
N VAL A 139 1.43 -8.47 -4.35
CA VAL A 139 1.74 -7.91 -5.68
C VAL A 139 3.09 -7.22 -5.74
N ASN A 140 3.56 -6.71 -4.62
CA ASN A 140 4.93 -6.26 -4.36
C ASN A 140 5.24 -6.34 -2.87
N TYR A 141 6.53 -6.28 -2.53
CA TYR A 141 7.00 -6.19 -1.13
C TYR A 141 8.37 -5.55 -1.07
N ASN A 142 8.73 -5.01 0.09
CA ASN A 142 10.04 -4.40 0.34
C ASN A 142 10.54 -4.73 1.74
N GLY A 143 11.86 -4.85 1.88
CA GLY A 143 12.53 -5.05 3.17
C GLY A 143 12.34 -6.46 3.75
N ALA A 144 12.52 -6.57 5.07
CA ALA A 144 12.52 -7.85 5.78
C ALA A 144 11.08 -8.27 6.12
N VAL A 145 10.36 -8.76 5.13
CA VAL A 145 9.03 -9.38 5.27
C VAL A 145 9.02 -10.75 4.64
N GLY A 146 8.13 -11.61 5.10
CA GLY A 146 8.01 -12.96 4.57
C GLY A 146 6.65 -13.58 4.88
N PRO A 147 6.19 -14.53 4.05
CA PRO A 147 4.91 -15.20 4.23
C PRO A 147 4.94 -16.16 5.40
N LEU A 148 3.77 -16.43 5.96
CA LEU A 148 3.60 -17.45 6.98
C LEU A 148 3.68 -18.85 6.38
N GLY A 149 4.33 -19.78 7.11
CA GLY A 149 4.32 -21.21 6.79
C GLY A 149 5.44 -21.66 5.84
N SER A 150 5.17 -22.69 5.06
CA SER A 150 6.15 -23.37 4.21
C SER A 150 5.81 -23.26 2.73
N SER A 151 6.86 -23.25 1.89
CA SER A 151 6.72 -23.20 0.43
C SER A 151 5.99 -24.42 -0.12
N GLN A 152 5.08 -24.17 -1.04
CA GLN A 152 4.30 -25.16 -1.78
C GLN A 152 4.68 -25.19 -3.26
N GLY A 153 5.77 -24.51 -3.63
CA GLY A 153 6.24 -24.41 -5.01
C GLY A 153 5.70 -23.17 -5.74
N THR A 154 5.78 -23.20 -7.06
CA THR A 154 5.43 -22.09 -7.93
C THR A 154 4.26 -22.50 -8.83
N VAL A 155 3.34 -21.57 -9.11
CA VAL A 155 2.19 -21.78 -9.99
C VAL A 155 1.87 -20.55 -10.82
N SER A 156 1.37 -20.73 -12.04
CA SER A 156 0.86 -19.65 -12.88
C SER A 156 -0.66 -19.67 -12.88
N LEU A 157 -1.27 -18.64 -12.29
CA LEU A 157 -2.71 -18.49 -12.09
C LEU A 157 -3.11 -17.01 -12.16
N GLY A 158 -4.33 -16.73 -12.61
CA GLY A 158 -4.90 -15.39 -12.57
C GLY A 158 -4.14 -14.33 -13.38
N GLY A 159 -3.34 -14.76 -14.36
CA GLY A 159 -2.52 -13.90 -15.23
C GLY A 159 -1.10 -13.66 -14.71
N HIS A 160 -0.70 -14.30 -13.60
CA HIS A 160 0.62 -14.11 -12.98
C HIS A 160 1.23 -15.43 -12.52
N THR A 161 2.55 -15.41 -12.24
CA THR A 161 3.28 -16.51 -11.62
C THR A 161 3.55 -16.17 -10.16
N TRP A 162 3.31 -17.14 -9.27
CA TRP A 162 3.32 -16.99 -7.83
C TRP A 162 4.18 -18.04 -7.16
N ASN A 163 5.00 -17.67 -6.20
CA ASN A 163 5.53 -18.55 -5.18
C ASN A 163 4.46 -18.71 -4.10
N VAL A 164 4.07 -19.94 -3.80
CA VAL A 164 2.95 -20.26 -2.92
C VAL A 164 3.46 -20.75 -1.57
N TYR A 165 2.84 -20.26 -0.51
CA TYR A 165 3.11 -20.70 0.86
C TYR A 165 1.79 -21.05 1.57
N LYS A 166 1.88 -22.03 2.48
CA LYS A 166 0.77 -22.44 3.34
C LYS A 166 1.22 -22.43 4.78
N GLY A 167 0.45 -21.78 5.64
CA GLY A 167 0.67 -21.71 7.07
C GLY A 167 -0.63 -21.65 7.84
N ASN A 168 -0.53 -21.59 9.16
CA ASN A 168 -1.63 -21.39 10.08
C ASN A 168 -1.14 -20.44 11.19
N ASN A 169 -1.90 -19.40 11.49
CA ASN A 169 -1.54 -18.40 12.50
C ASN A 169 -2.09 -18.72 13.91
N GLY A 170 -2.69 -19.87 14.08
CA GLY A 170 -3.35 -20.31 15.32
C GLY A 170 -4.84 -19.99 15.38
N ALA A 171 -5.37 -19.18 14.45
CA ALA A 171 -6.79 -18.87 14.33
C ALA A 171 -7.35 -19.32 12.97
N ASN A 172 -6.59 -19.16 11.89
CA ASN A 172 -7.02 -19.48 10.54
C ASN A 172 -5.88 -20.07 9.69
N GLU A 173 -6.25 -20.79 8.63
CA GLU A 173 -5.32 -21.22 7.57
C GLU A 173 -4.97 -20.02 6.66
N VAL A 174 -3.67 -19.88 6.37
CA VAL A 174 -3.16 -18.77 5.55
C VAL A 174 -2.52 -19.31 4.29
N PHE A 175 -2.99 -18.85 3.12
CA PHE A 175 -2.44 -19.18 1.82
C PHE A 175 -1.85 -17.94 1.16
N SER A 176 -0.52 -17.82 1.15
CA SER A 176 0.15 -16.64 0.60
C SER A 176 0.71 -16.93 -0.79
N PHE A 177 0.36 -16.09 -1.74
CA PHE A 177 0.82 -16.11 -3.13
C PHE A 177 1.67 -14.86 -3.37
N LEU A 178 2.99 -15.02 -3.46
CA LEU A 178 3.94 -13.94 -3.71
C LEU A 178 4.27 -13.90 -5.19
N ARG A 179 4.02 -12.77 -5.86
CA ARG A 179 4.41 -12.61 -7.26
C ARG A 179 5.91 -12.85 -7.42
N THR A 180 6.28 -13.59 -8.47
CA THR A 180 7.70 -13.80 -8.82
C THR A 180 8.35 -12.56 -9.44
N SER A 181 7.54 -11.54 -9.75
CA SER A 181 7.98 -10.25 -10.28
C SER A 181 7.08 -9.16 -9.69
N ASP A 182 7.64 -8.31 -8.84
CA ASP A 182 6.93 -7.21 -8.20
C ASP A 182 6.36 -6.23 -9.22
N SER A 183 5.18 -5.69 -8.91
CA SER A 183 4.53 -4.71 -9.76
C SER A 183 3.67 -3.74 -8.94
N ASN A 184 3.76 -2.48 -9.31
CA ASN A 184 2.95 -1.41 -8.73
C ASN A 184 1.63 -1.17 -9.47
N SER A 185 1.37 -1.94 -10.53
CA SER A 185 0.09 -1.89 -11.26
C SER A 185 -0.18 -3.20 -11.96
N GLY A 186 -1.46 -3.50 -12.16
CA GLY A 186 -1.85 -4.72 -12.88
C GLY A 186 -3.29 -5.12 -12.64
N THR A 187 -3.65 -6.24 -13.24
CA THR A 187 -4.95 -6.89 -13.06
C THR A 187 -4.72 -8.33 -12.64
N VAL A 188 -5.41 -8.75 -11.58
CA VAL A 188 -5.37 -10.13 -11.07
C VAL A 188 -6.74 -10.74 -11.26
N ASN A 189 -6.82 -11.88 -11.95
CA ASN A 189 -8.01 -12.70 -11.96
C ASN A 189 -7.98 -13.62 -10.71
N ILE A 190 -8.75 -13.26 -9.70
CA ILE A 190 -8.73 -13.89 -8.37
C ILE A 190 -9.44 -15.26 -8.41
N LEU A 191 -10.54 -15.39 -9.17
CA LEU A 191 -11.34 -16.62 -9.18
C LEU A 191 -10.56 -17.89 -9.55
N PRO A 192 -9.66 -17.93 -10.56
CA PRO A 192 -8.82 -19.10 -10.82
C PRO A 192 -7.93 -19.49 -9.65
N ILE A 193 -7.48 -18.55 -8.83
CA ILE A 193 -6.67 -18.81 -7.63
C ILE A 193 -7.52 -19.53 -6.59
N LEU A 194 -8.71 -19.00 -6.29
CA LEU A 194 -9.66 -19.63 -5.35
C LEU A 194 -10.05 -21.03 -5.80
N LYS A 195 -10.36 -21.22 -7.09
CA LYS A 195 -10.67 -22.54 -7.65
C LYS A 195 -9.48 -23.50 -7.55
N TRP A 196 -8.26 -23.04 -7.77
CA TRP A 196 -7.07 -23.87 -7.65
C TRP A 196 -6.85 -24.33 -6.20
N ILE A 197 -7.03 -23.45 -5.21
CA ILE A 197 -6.94 -23.81 -3.79
C ILE A 197 -7.98 -24.88 -3.45
N LYS A 198 -9.23 -24.69 -3.91
CA LYS A 198 -10.35 -25.60 -3.68
C LYS A 198 -10.22 -26.92 -4.46
N ASP A 199 -10.11 -26.84 -5.79
CA ASP A 199 -10.28 -27.99 -6.67
C ASP A 199 -8.99 -28.77 -6.92
N THR A 200 -7.85 -28.09 -6.93
CA THR A 200 -6.56 -28.72 -7.23
C THR A 200 -5.83 -29.13 -5.96
N LYS A 201 -5.84 -28.26 -4.94
CA LYS A 201 -5.12 -28.51 -3.68
C LYS A 201 -6.02 -29.16 -2.62
N GLY A 202 -7.32 -28.93 -2.65
CA GLY A 202 -8.22 -29.41 -1.61
C GLY A 202 -7.92 -28.80 -0.23
N TRP A 203 -7.35 -27.58 -0.20
CA TRP A 203 -6.99 -26.91 1.05
C TRP A 203 -8.15 -26.18 1.70
N MET A 204 -9.21 -25.90 0.95
CA MET A 204 -10.48 -25.35 1.43
C MET A 204 -11.64 -25.96 0.67
N GLY A 205 -12.86 -25.84 1.21
CA GLY A 205 -14.10 -26.29 0.58
C GLY A 205 -14.68 -25.29 -0.43
N ASN A 206 -15.98 -25.39 -0.67
CA ASN A 206 -16.72 -24.40 -1.46
C ASN A 206 -17.13 -23.22 -0.57
N GLU A 207 -16.15 -22.50 -0.04
CA GLU A 207 -16.38 -21.44 0.91
C GLU A 207 -17.13 -20.26 0.29
N THR A 208 -17.85 -19.52 1.13
CA THR A 208 -18.42 -18.22 0.78
C THR A 208 -17.36 -17.15 1.01
N ILE A 209 -16.87 -16.56 -0.07
CA ILE A 209 -15.94 -15.43 0.02
C ILE A 209 -16.69 -14.24 0.58
N GLY A 210 -16.31 -13.79 1.77
CA GLY A 210 -16.92 -12.66 2.48
C GLY A 210 -16.52 -11.34 1.86
N ASP A 211 -15.24 -11.15 1.70
CA ASP A 211 -14.70 -9.91 1.12
C ASP A 211 -13.33 -10.06 0.45
N VAL A 212 -12.98 -9.06 -0.32
CA VAL A 212 -11.65 -8.82 -0.89
C VAL A 212 -11.16 -7.49 -0.34
N GLN A 213 -10.09 -7.53 0.41
CA GLN A 213 -9.37 -6.35 0.89
C GLN A 213 -8.14 -6.12 0.01
N PHE A 214 -7.71 -4.87 -0.10
CA PHE A 214 -6.46 -4.51 -0.76
C PHE A 214 -5.78 -3.40 0.04
N GLY A 215 -4.51 -3.58 0.36
CA GLY A 215 -3.81 -2.63 1.21
C GLY A 215 -2.33 -2.92 1.40
N TYR A 216 -1.81 -2.38 2.49
CA TYR A 216 -0.39 -2.39 2.82
C TYR A 216 -0.19 -3.03 4.20
N GLU A 217 0.38 -4.23 4.25
CA GLU A 217 0.77 -4.83 5.51
C GLU A 217 2.13 -4.27 5.90
N ILE A 218 2.13 -3.36 6.89
CA ILE A 218 3.31 -2.58 7.24
C ILE A 218 3.96 -3.17 8.50
N THR A 219 5.22 -3.59 8.36
CA THR A 219 6.06 -4.06 9.48
C THR A 219 6.91 -2.93 10.05
N SER A 220 7.48 -2.08 9.20
CA SER A 220 8.21 -0.88 9.63
C SER A 220 8.22 0.21 8.57
N SER A 221 8.15 1.47 9.02
CA SER A 221 8.16 2.67 8.18
C SER A 221 8.80 3.85 8.92
N PRO A 222 10.06 3.70 9.40
CA PRO A 222 10.69 4.69 10.27
C PRO A 222 10.88 6.03 9.56
N GLY A 223 10.57 7.12 10.26
CA GLY A 223 10.66 8.49 9.75
C GLY A 223 9.46 8.94 8.92
N GLY A 224 8.44 8.09 8.82
CA GLY A 224 7.19 8.38 8.08
C GLY A 224 7.29 8.06 6.59
N LEU A 225 6.50 7.10 6.14
CA LEU A 225 6.44 6.67 4.75
C LEU A 225 5.01 6.77 4.22
N ASP A 226 4.90 7.18 2.95
CA ASP A 226 3.63 7.33 2.24
C ASP A 226 3.35 6.12 1.35
N PHE A 227 2.14 5.60 1.47
CA PHE A 227 1.58 4.53 0.65
C PHE A 227 0.33 5.05 -0.06
N ARG A 228 0.23 4.87 -1.38
CA ARG A 228 -0.89 5.41 -2.17
C ARG A 228 -1.48 4.37 -3.09
N THR A 229 -2.79 4.22 -3.03
CA THR A 229 -3.61 3.55 -4.03
C THR A 229 -4.17 4.60 -4.98
N ASN A 230 -3.57 4.70 -6.16
CA ASN A 230 -3.98 5.64 -7.20
C ASN A 230 -5.28 5.20 -7.86
N ASN A 231 -5.47 3.90 -7.98
CA ASN A 231 -6.71 3.29 -8.47
C ASN A 231 -6.83 1.86 -7.97
N LEU A 232 -8.04 1.47 -7.61
CA LEU A 232 -8.43 0.11 -7.24
C LEU A 232 -9.80 -0.19 -7.83
N THR A 233 -9.95 -1.36 -8.44
CA THR A 233 -11.27 -1.90 -8.79
C THR A 233 -11.35 -3.35 -8.34
N VAL A 234 -12.45 -3.75 -7.74
CA VAL A 234 -12.79 -5.15 -7.49
C VAL A 234 -14.15 -5.39 -8.12
N SER A 235 -14.21 -6.29 -9.08
CA SER A 235 -15.42 -6.63 -9.83
C SER A 235 -15.58 -8.14 -9.87
N GLY A 236 -16.82 -8.58 -9.76
CA GLY A 236 -17.18 -9.99 -9.76
C GLY A 236 -18.51 -10.27 -9.06
N GLY A 237 -19.09 -11.37 -9.41
CA GLY A 237 -20.34 -11.85 -8.85
C GLY A 237 -21.19 -12.60 -9.82
#